data_6b5e9d6bce2b4fa355b9d45441d706db
#
_entry.id   6b5e9d6bce2b4fa355b9d45441d706db
#
_cell.length_a   1.000
_cell.length_b   1.000
_cell.length_c   1.000
_cell.angle_alpha   90.00
_cell.angle_beta   90.00
_cell.angle_gamma   90.00
#
_symmetry.space_group_name_H-M   'P 1'
#
loop_
_entity.id
_entity.type
_entity.pdbx_description
1 polymer ?
#
loop_
_entity_poly.entity_id
_entity_poly.type
_entity_poly.pdbx_seq_one_letter_code
_entity_poly.pdbx_strand_id
1 'polypeptide(L)'
;MIELFARAKLTWFLEITGRRADGMHELRAEMLNVDFSDRLEIEPDGDYLRLEGPYANVVANEDNLVSRALRLVDRRAGVTLHKFIPPGGGLGGGSSDAGALLRWAGGVGHDAALSLGGDVPFCQVGGRALVEGVGERISELPYEKRDVTLILLSFGVNTAQCYQAFDELAAGGEAPVGRNHLEAAARRVEPRLAETMDWLSATLGDRVQLAGSGSTLFVEGHLEVGVDSWDVMGPEGVVQFRQTTTTPKEA
;
A
#
# COMPACT_ATOMS: atom_id res chain seq x y z
N MET A 1 -4.33 13.01 24.38
CA MET A 1 -4.29 12.79 22.91
C MET A 1 -3.04 12.00 22.59
N ILE A 2 -3.14 10.96 21.80
CA ILE A 2 -2.02 10.08 21.38
C ILE A 2 -1.90 10.23 19.88
N GLU A 3 -0.66 10.44 19.39
CA GLU A 3 -0.40 10.56 17.97
C GLU A 3 0.26 9.27 17.46
N LEU A 4 -0.24 8.74 16.33
CA LEU A 4 0.32 7.57 15.65
C LEU A 4 0.57 7.90 14.18
N PHE A 5 1.63 7.30 13.62
CA PHE A 5 1.94 7.36 12.21
C PHE A 5 1.59 6.04 11.53
N ALA A 6 0.68 6.09 10.58
CA ALA A 6 0.31 4.96 9.75
C ALA A 6 1.16 4.96 8.48
N ARG A 7 2.36 4.38 8.54
CA ARG A 7 3.34 4.42 7.45
C ARG A 7 2.87 3.63 6.25
N ALA A 8 3.01 4.21 5.06
CA ALA A 8 2.71 3.54 3.81
C ALA A 8 3.52 2.24 3.68
N LYS A 9 2.87 1.19 3.18
CA LYS A 9 3.59 -0.02 2.76
C LYS A 9 4.01 0.13 1.30
N LEU A 10 5.21 -0.28 0.99
CA LEU A 10 5.69 -0.44 -0.38
C LEU A 10 5.95 -1.91 -0.65
N THR A 11 5.34 -2.44 -1.71
CA THR A 11 5.62 -3.79 -2.19
C THR A 11 6.84 -3.74 -3.10
N TRP A 12 7.96 -4.26 -2.62
CA TRP A 12 9.24 -4.22 -3.32
C TRP A 12 9.32 -5.21 -4.47
N PHE A 13 8.81 -6.43 -4.25
CA PHE A 13 8.50 -7.38 -5.29
C PHE A 13 7.21 -8.14 -4.94
N LEU A 14 6.56 -8.74 -5.92
CA LEU A 14 5.37 -9.55 -5.74
C LEU A 14 5.35 -10.71 -6.74
N GLU A 15 5.36 -11.92 -6.22
CA GLU A 15 5.21 -13.16 -6.96
C GLU A 15 3.87 -13.82 -6.60
N ILE A 16 3.08 -14.22 -7.57
CA ILE A 16 1.93 -15.10 -7.36
C ILE A 16 2.48 -16.53 -7.40
N THR A 17 2.28 -17.27 -6.31
CA THR A 17 2.83 -18.61 -6.09
C THR A 17 1.79 -19.70 -6.26
N GLY A 18 0.49 -19.34 -6.24
CA GLY A 18 -0.60 -20.29 -6.40
C GLY A 18 -1.96 -19.65 -6.26
N ARG A 19 -2.99 -20.47 -6.33
CA ARG A 19 -4.37 -20.11 -6.08
C ARG A 19 -5.02 -21.18 -5.21
N ARG A 20 -5.66 -20.74 -4.12
CA ARG A 20 -6.38 -21.61 -3.18
C ARG A 20 -7.72 -22.06 -3.74
N ALA A 21 -8.29 -23.11 -3.15
CA ALA A 21 -9.63 -23.62 -3.52
C ALA A 21 -10.74 -22.60 -3.27
N ASP A 22 -10.54 -21.64 -2.35
CA ASP A 22 -11.46 -20.53 -2.09
C ASP A 22 -11.34 -19.38 -3.11
N GLY A 23 -10.44 -19.53 -4.09
CA GLY A 23 -10.19 -18.54 -5.15
C GLY A 23 -9.17 -17.46 -4.80
N MET A 24 -8.69 -17.41 -3.56
CA MET A 24 -7.64 -16.46 -3.16
C MET A 24 -6.29 -16.82 -3.75
N HIS A 25 -5.55 -15.80 -4.21
CA HIS A 25 -4.20 -15.99 -4.70
C HIS A 25 -3.20 -16.06 -3.56
N GLU A 26 -2.35 -17.07 -3.59
CA GLU A 26 -1.19 -17.12 -2.73
C GLU A 26 -0.06 -16.29 -3.35
N LEU A 27 0.60 -15.52 -2.52
CA LEU A 27 1.68 -14.63 -2.94
C LEU A 27 2.94 -14.85 -2.10
N ARG A 28 4.04 -14.38 -2.65
CA ARG A 28 5.30 -14.15 -1.96
C ARG A 28 5.78 -12.74 -2.33
N ALA A 29 5.87 -11.87 -1.33
CA ALA A 29 6.20 -10.47 -1.55
C ALA A 29 7.15 -9.96 -0.48
N GLU A 30 8.09 -9.10 -0.85
CA GLU A 30 8.80 -8.28 0.11
C GLU A 30 8.03 -6.97 0.27
N MET A 31 7.62 -6.70 1.50
CA MET A 31 6.96 -5.46 1.87
C MET A 31 7.82 -4.68 2.87
N LEU A 32 7.79 -3.36 2.75
CA LEU A 32 8.52 -2.46 3.62
C LEU A 32 7.74 -1.17 3.86
N ASN A 33 7.96 -0.54 5.02
CA ASN A 33 7.43 0.78 5.29
C ASN A 33 8.35 1.86 4.74
N VAL A 34 7.74 2.94 4.27
CA VAL A 34 8.45 4.16 3.83
C VAL A 34 8.04 5.34 4.69
N ASP A 35 8.89 6.38 4.75
CA ASP A 35 8.64 7.61 5.51
C ASP A 35 7.65 8.55 4.77
N PHE A 36 6.49 7.98 4.53
CA PHE A 36 5.29 8.64 4.04
C PHE A 36 4.11 8.02 4.77
N SER A 37 3.30 8.80 5.46
CA SER A 37 2.29 8.25 6.37
C SER A 37 1.01 9.08 6.43
N ASP A 38 -0.09 8.43 6.74
CA ASP A 38 -1.24 9.04 7.37
C ASP A 38 -0.94 9.26 8.86
N ARG A 39 -1.71 10.10 9.52
CA ARG A 39 -1.56 10.41 10.94
C ARG A 39 -2.89 10.21 11.66
N LEU A 40 -2.85 9.50 12.78
CA LEU A 40 -4.00 9.32 13.66
C LEU A 40 -3.78 10.08 14.98
N GLU A 41 -4.74 10.89 15.36
CA GLU A 41 -4.83 11.47 16.69
C GLU A 41 -5.92 10.74 17.46
N ILE A 42 -5.56 10.09 18.58
CA ILE A 42 -6.44 9.22 19.34
C ILE A 42 -6.80 9.87 20.67
N GLU A 43 -8.09 9.95 20.95
CA GLU A 43 -8.67 10.27 22.26
C GLU A 43 -9.26 8.98 22.85
N PRO A 44 -8.59 8.35 23.85
CA PRO A 44 -9.03 7.04 24.37
C PRO A 44 -10.45 7.02 24.93
N ASP A 45 -10.93 8.15 25.46
CA ASP A 45 -12.27 8.29 26.05
C ASP A 45 -13.31 8.83 25.05
N GLY A 46 -12.92 9.05 23.79
CA GLY A 46 -13.80 9.53 22.72
C GLY A 46 -14.57 8.38 22.04
N ASP A 47 -15.54 8.75 21.20
CA ASP A 47 -16.31 7.81 20.37
C ASP A 47 -16.70 8.50 19.05
N TYR A 48 -15.72 8.73 18.19
CA TYR A 48 -15.93 9.35 16.87
C TYR A 48 -14.81 8.97 15.89
N LEU A 49 -15.10 9.09 14.59
CA LEU A 49 -14.10 9.09 13.52
C LEU A 49 -14.27 10.36 12.69
N ARG A 50 -13.22 11.17 12.62
CA ARG A 50 -13.11 12.33 11.73
C ARG A 50 -12.04 12.08 10.70
N LEU A 51 -12.30 12.47 9.45
CA LEU A 51 -11.32 12.41 8.36
C LEU A 51 -10.90 13.82 7.98
N GLU A 52 -9.61 14.04 7.87
CA GLU A 52 -8.99 15.30 7.48
C GLU A 52 -7.90 15.05 6.41
N GLY A 53 -7.40 16.12 5.79
CA GLY A 53 -6.32 16.05 4.79
C GLY A 53 -6.82 15.94 3.35
N PRO A 54 -5.88 15.86 2.39
CA PRO A 54 -6.19 15.92 0.96
C PRO A 54 -7.07 14.76 0.47
N TYR A 55 -7.05 13.62 1.17
CA TYR A 55 -7.85 12.44 0.82
C TYR A 55 -8.93 12.12 1.86
N ALA A 56 -9.45 13.14 2.57
CA ALA A 56 -10.50 12.98 3.57
C ALA A 56 -11.85 12.49 3.01
N ASN A 57 -12.07 12.60 1.70
CA ASN A 57 -13.31 12.17 1.03
C ASN A 57 -13.40 10.66 0.80
N VAL A 58 -12.40 9.90 1.21
CA VAL A 58 -12.48 8.45 1.25
C VAL A 58 -13.39 8.01 2.39
N VAL A 59 -13.92 6.82 2.28
CA VAL A 59 -14.90 6.17 3.15
C VAL A 59 -14.88 6.64 4.62
N ALA A 60 -15.78 7.54 4.97
CA ALA A 60 -15.94 8.12 6.33
C ALA A 60 -17.08 7.42 7.12
N ASN A 61 -17.34 6.14 6.87
CA ASN A 61 -18.46 5.40 7.44
C ASN A 61 -17.99 4.22 8.30
N GLU A 62 -18.94 3.40 8.75
CA GLU A 62 -18.69 2.20 9.55
C GLU A 62 -17.81 1.14 8.86
N ASP A 63 -17.65 1.22 7.54
CA ASP A 63 -16.79 0.34 6.75
C ASP A 63 -15.32 0.80 6.73
N ASN A 64 -15.02 2.00 7.26
CA ASN A 64 -13.66 2.45 7.40
C ASN A 64 -12.84 1.45 8.23
N LEU A 65 -11.64 1.10 7.77
CA LEU A 65 -10.81 0.09 8.42
C LEU A 65 -10.42 0.46 9.85
N VAL A 66 -10.32 1.75 10.19
CA VAL A 66 -10.11 2.22 11.57
C VAL A 66 -11.31 1.85 12.44
N SER A 67 -12.54 2.12 11.99
CA SER A 67 -13.76 1.75 12.72
C SER A 67 -13.89 0.23 12.88
N ARG A 68 -13.54 -0.52 11.83
CA ARG A 68 -13.52 -1.99 11.87
C ARG A 68 -12.46 -2.52 12.82
N ALA A 69 -11.27 -1.91 12.85
CA ALA A 69 -10.20 -2.29 13.75
C ALA A 69 -10.56 -2.02 15.22
N LEU A 70 -11.19 -0.89 15.54
CA LEU A 70 -11.73 -0.61 16.88
C LEU A 70 -12.72 -1.68 17.34
N ARG A 71 -13.66 -2.06 16.46
CA ARG A 71 -14.62 -3.15 16.75
C ARG A 71 -13.92 -4.49 16.97
N LEU A 72 -12.92 -4.81 16.16
CA LEU A 72 -12.16 -6.06 16.28
C LEU A 72 -11.49 -6.22 17.64
N VAL A 73 -11.00 -5.13 18.21
CA VAL A 73 -10.33 -5.14 19.52
C VAL A 73 -11.27 -4.78 20.68
N ASP A 74 -12.58 -4.69 20.44
CA ASP A 74 -13.60 -4.29 21.41
C ASP A 74 -13.23 -3.02 22.17
N ARG A 75 -12.76 -1.99 21.43
CA ARG A 75 -12.42 -0.69 21.97
C ARG A 75 -13.23 0.44 21.34
N ARG A 76 -13.45 1.49 22.13
CA ARG A 76 -13.93 2.79 21.65
C ARG A 76 -12.83 3.81 21.82
N ALA A 77 -12.74 4.71 20.87
CA ALA A 77 -11.87 5.89 20.92
C ALA A 77 -12.38 6.94 19.95
N GLY A 78 -12.13 8.20 20.24
CA GLY A 78 -12.20 9.26 19.26
C GLY A 78 -10.95 9.20 18.39
N VAL A 79 -11.11 9.20 17.07
CA VAL A 79 -10.00 9.20 16.12
C VAL A 79 -10.17 10.33 15.13
N THR A 80 -9.16 11.21 15.04
CA THR A 80 -9.00 12.12 13.91
C THR A 80 -7.92 11.55 13.00
N LEU A 81 -8.32 11.17 11.79
CA LEU A 81 -7.46 10.51 10.80
C LEU A 81 -7.13 11.50 9.68
N HIS A 82 -5.86 11.91 9.61
CA HIS A 82 -5.34 12.79 8.56
C HIS A 82 -4.82 11.94 7.40
N LYS A 83 -5.51 12.00 6.26
CA LYS A 83 -5.24 11.19 5.06
C LYS A 83 -4.31 11.89 4.08
N PHE A 84 -3.08 11.38 3.96
CA PHE A 84 -2.06 11.84 3.00
C PHE A 84 -1.70 10.76 1.97
N ILE A 85 -1.94 9.48 2.28
CA ILE A 85 -1.70 8.37 1.37
C ILE A 85 -2.88 8.28 0.39
N PRO A 86 -2.63 8.33 -0.95
CA PRO A 86 -3.69 8.23 -1.95
C PRO A 86 -4.44 6.91 -1.85
N PRO A 87 -5.78 6.93 -1.87
CA PRO A 87 -6.58 5.71 -1.89
C PRO A 87 -6.45 4.98 -3.24
N GLY A 88 -6.44 3.67 -3.23
CA GLY A 88 -6.35 2.84 -4.43
C GLY A 88 -4.99 2.90 -5.12
N GLY A 89 -3.96 3.53 -4.50
CA GLY A 89 -2.63 3.67 -5.05
C GLY A 89 -1.68 2.48 -4.80
N GLY A 90 -2.12 1.39 -4.18
CA GLY A 90 -1.25 0.25 -3.90
C GLY A 90 -0.32 0.41 -2.68
N LEU A 91 -0.37 1.57 -1.99
CA LEU A 91 0.44 1.88 -0.80
C LEU A 91 -0.20 1.45 0.53
N GLY A 92 -1.37 0.81 0.50
CA GLY A 92 -2.02 0.23 1.67
C GLY A 92 -2.47 1.22 2.74
N GLY A 93 -2.80 2.49 2.38
CA GLY A 93 -3.11 3.54 3.35
C GLY A 93 -4.15 3.14 4.40
N GLY A 94 -5.31 2.63 4.00
CA GLY A 94 -6.32 2.16 4.95
C GLY A 94 -5.87 0.98 5.82
N SER A 95 -5.07 0.06 5.24
CA SER A 95 -4.49 -1.05 6.00
C SER A 95 -3.43 -0.56 6.99
N SER A 96 -2.68 0.49 6.63
CA SER A 96 -1.71 1.15 7.51
C SER A 96 -2.41 1.83 8.68
N ASP A 97 -3.54 2.51 8.42
CA ASP A 97 -4.35 3.14 9.46
C ASP A 97 -4.84 2.10 10.47
N ALA A 98 -5.43 1.01 9.97
CA ALA A 98 -5.88 -0.10 10.81
C ALA A 98 -4.71 -0.74 11.58
N GLY A 99 -3.58 -1.01 10.90
CA GLY A 99 -2.39 -1.58 11.51
C GLY A 99 -1.82 -0.73 12.64
N ALA A 100 -1.74 0.60 12.45
CA ALA A 100 -1.29 1.52 13.48
C ALA A 100 -2.23 1.50 14.70
N LEU A 101 -3.54 1.50 14.47
CA LEU A 101 -4.52 1.39 15.53
C LEU A 101 -4.43 0.06 16.28
N LEU A 102 -4.28 -1.05 15.57
CA LEU A 102 -4.10 -2.37 16.20
C LEU A 102 -2.86 -2.42 17.07
N ARG A 103 -1.71 -1.84 16.63
CA ARG A 103 -0.50 -1.72 17.46
C ARG A 103 -0.79 -0.93 18.75
N TRP A 104 -1.44 0.21 18.64
CA TRP A 104 -1.85 1.01 19.81
C TRP A 104 -2.73 0.21 20.77
N ALA A 105 -3.59 -0.63 20.26
CA ALA A 105 -4.49 -1.46 21.06
C ALA A 105 -3.81 -2.67 21.71
N GLY A 106 -2.53 -2.93 21.44
CA GLY A 106 -1.77 -4.07 21.96
C GLY A 106 -1.59 -5.22 20.97
N GLY A 107 -2.04 -5.03 19.72
CA GLY A 107 -1.94 -6.01 18.64
C GLY A 107 -2.99 -7.11 18.70
N VAL A 108 -3.15 -7.81 17.58
CA VAL A 108 -3.98 -9.03 17.43
C VAL A 108 -3.20 -10.08 16.65
N GLY A 109 -3.66 -11.34 16.67
CA GLY A 109 -3.08 -12.38 15.81
C GLY A 109 -3.25 -12.07 14.32
N HIS A 110 -2.34 -12.58 13.48
CA HIS A 110 -2.33 -12.28 12.03
C HIS A 110 -3.64 -12.67 11.34
N ASP A 111 -4.27 -13.80 11.71
CA ASP A 111 -5.56 -14.22 11.15
C ASP A 111 -6.68 -13.21 11.48
N ALA A 112 -6.68 -12.66 12.69
CA ALA A 112 -7.63 -11.63 13.08
C ALA A 112 -7.38 -10.33 12.29
N ALA A 113 -6.13 -9.90 12.16
CA ALA A 113 -5.75 -8.75 11.35
C ALA A 113 -6.12 -8.94 9.86
N LEU A 114 -5.92 -10.16 9.31
CA LEU A 114 -6.27 -10.53 7.94
C LEU A 114 -7.78 -10.35 7.64
N SER A 115 -8.65 -10.54 8.64
CA SER A 115 -10.09 -10.33 8.48
C SER A 115 -10.47 -8.89 8.12
N LEU A 116 -9.58 -7.93 8.37
CA LEU A 116 -9.74 -6.54 7.98
C LEU A 116 -9.24 -6.28 6.55
N GLY A 117 -8.23 -7.02 6.10
CA GLY A 117 -7.66 -6.90 4.76
C GLY A 117 -6.28 -7.55 4.67
N GLY A 118 -5.89 -8.00 3.46
CA GLY A 118 -4.66 -8.76 3.21
C GLY A 118 -3.36 -8.06 3.61
N ASP A 119 -3.32 -6.73 3.56
CA ASP A 119 -2.14 -5.95 3.96
C ASP A 119 -2.11 -5.60 5.46
N VAL A 120 -3.22 -5.75 6.20
CA VAL A 120 -3.32 -5.33 7.60
C VAL A 120 -2.36 -6.08 8.53
N PRO A 121 -2.15 -7.41 8.37
CA PRO A 121 -1.16 -8.11 9.19
C PRO A 121 0.25 -7.51 9.06
N PHE A 122 0.71 -7.25 7.82
CA PHE A 122 2.00 -6.58 7.62
C PHE A 122 2.01 -5.16 8.20
N CYS A 123 0.95 -4.37 7.96
CA CYS A 123 0.84 -3.01 8.46
C CYS A 123 0.81 -2.95 10.00
N GLN A 124 0.33 -3.99 10.66
CA GLN A 124 0.43 -4.13 12.13
C GLN A 124 1.86 -4.44 12.57
N VAL A 125 2.59 -5.29 11.85
CA VAL A 125 3.98 -5.64 12.19
C VAL A 125 4.93 -4.48 11.87
N GLY A 126 4.83 -3.94 10.66
CA GLY A 126 5.67 -2.86 10.17
C GLY A 126 7.09 -3.26 9.81
N GLY A 127 7.89 -2.27 9.45
CA GLY A 127 9.29 -2.45 9.09
C GLY A 127 9.50 -3.07 7.70
N ARG A 128 10.26 -4.18 7.62
CA ARG A 128 10.55 -4.94 6.41
C ARG A 128 10.25 -6.41 6.66
N ALA A 129 9.50 -7.04 5.77
CA ALA A 129 9.13 -8.44 5.92
C ALA A 129 8.94 -9.15 4.57
N LEU A 130 9.17 -10.46 4.58
CA LEU A 130 8.65 -11.37 3.59
C LEU A 130 7.21 -11.73 4.01
N VAL A 131 6.28 -11.48 3.10
CA VAL A 131 4.85 -11.74 3.28
C VAL A 131 4.44 -12.85 2.32
N GLU A 132 3.82 -13.90 2.84
CA GLU A 132 3.43 -15.08 2.08
C GLU A 132 1.98 -15.49 2.37
N GLY A 133 1.48 -16.46 1.59
CA GLY A 133 0.09 -16.91 1.66
C GLY A 133 -0.84 -15.88 1.04
N VAL A 134 -1.93 -15.57 1.72
CA VAL A 134 -2.85 -14.49 1.34
C VAL A 134 -2.57 -13.19 2.11
N GLY A 135 -1.40 -13.10 2.78
CA GLY A 135 -0.96 -11.97 3.60
C GLY A 135 -0.77 -12.29 5.09
N GLU A 136 -1.09 -13.52 5.52
CA GLU A 136 -1.06 -13.94 6.93
C GLU A 136 0.30 -14.41 7.42
N ARG A 137 1.15 -14.91 6.53
CA ARG A 137 2.48 -15.41 6.92
C ARG A 137 3.52 -14.30 6.76
N ILE A 138 4.00 -13.79 7.88
CA ILE A 138 4.93 -12.67 7.93
C ILE A 138 6.23 -13.13 8.57
N SER A 139 7.32 -13.04 7.82
CA SER A 139 8.68 -13.27 8.29
C SER A 139 9.44 -11.94 8.29
N GLU A 140 9.68 -11.40 9.48
CA GLU A 140 10.41 -10.13 9.62
C GLU A 140 11.83 -10.26 9.02
N LEU A 141 12.24 -9.24 8.27
CA LEU A 141 13.57 -9.15 7.69
C LEU A 141 14.37 -8.04 8.39
N PRO A 142 15.70 -8.15 8.43
CA PRO A 142 16.54 -7.07 8.95
C PRO A 142 16.25 -5.75 8.23
N TYR A 143 16.24 -4.67 9.00
CA TYR A 143 16.09 -3.34 8.42
C TYR A 143 17.24 -3.05 7.44
N GLU A 144 16.88 -2.50 6.31
CA GLU A 144 17.80 -2.02 5.29
C GLU A 144 17.32 -0.63 4.83
N LYS A 145 18.18 0.36 5.01
CA LYS A 145 17.87 1.70 4.50
C LYS A 145 17.92 1.69 2.98
N ARG A 146 16.80 2.05 2.35
CA ARG A 146 16.69 2.26 0.91
C ARG A 146 16.07 3.62 0.66
N ASP A 147 16.71 4.41 -0.14
CA ASP A 147 16.13 5.64 -0.65
C ASP A 147 15.22 5.29 -1.84
N VAL A 148 14.06 5.93 -1.91
CA VAL A 148 13.02 5.63 -2.88
C VAL A 148 12.39 6.92 -3.37
N THR A 149 12.08 7.01 -4.65
CA THR A 149 11.19 8.04 -5.17
C THR A 149 9.86 7.39 -5.52
N LEU A 150 8.80 7.71 -4.78
CA LEU A 150 7.42 7.34 -5.11
C LEU A 150 6.91 8.22 -6.24
N ILE A 151 6.12 7.63 -7.11
CA ILE A 151 5.46 8.29 -8.24
C ILE A 151 3.97 8.03 -8.08
N LEU A 152 3.25 9.05 -7.60
CA LEU A 152 1.84 8.98 -7.26
C LEU A 152 1.00 9.47 -8.44
N LEU A 153 0.02 8.69 -8.84
CA LEU A 153 -0.87 8.99 -9.95
C LEU A 153 -2.23 9.48 -9.44
N SER A 154 -2.91 10.29 -10.23
CA SER A 154 -4.23 10.86 -9.90
C SER A 154 -5.38 9.85 -9.98
N PHE A 155 -5.10 8.61 -10.36
CA PHE A 155 -6.07 7.52 -10.48
C PHE A 155 -5.58 6.28 -9.73
N GLY A 156 -6.51 5.38 -9.39
CA GLY A 156 -6.21 4.09 -8.76
C GLY A 156 -6.39 2.92 -9.72
N VAL A 157 -5.91 1.73 -9.34
CA VAL A 157 -6.19 0.46 -10.01
C VAL A 157 -7.07 -0.39 -9.12
N ASN A 158 -8.09 -1.02 -9.69
CA ASN A 158 -8.95 -1.94 -8.95
C ASN A 158 -8.22 -3.26 -8.74
N THR A 159 -7.83 -3.53 -7.49
CA THR A 159 -7.06 -4.72 -7.11
C THR A 159 -7.76 -6.04 -7.51
N ALA A 160 -9.08 -6.14 -7.32
CA ALA A 160 -9.81 -7.36 -7.66
C ALA A 160 -9.81 -7.62 -9.17
N GLN A 161 -10.01 -6.58 -9.98
CA GLN A 161 -9.91 -6.68 -11.44
C GLN A 161 -8.48 -7.00 -11.88
N CYS A 162 -7.47 -6.50 -11.19
CA CYS A 162 -6.07 -6.80 -11.47
C CYS A 162 -5.78 -8.30 -11.30
N TYR A 163 -6.23 -8.93 -10.20
CA TYR A 163 -6.09 -10.37 -10.00
C TYR A 163 -6.91 -11.18 -11.02
N GLN A 164 -8.10 -10.74 -11.38
CA GLN A 164 -8.88 -11.38 -12.44
C GLN A 164 -8.16 -11.31 -13.79
N ALA A 165 -7.63 -10.16 -14.16
CA ALA A 165 -6.87 -10.00 -15.40
C ALA A 165 -5.59 -10.85 -15.40
N PHE A 166 -4.93 -11.01 -14.24
CA PHE A 166 -3.80 -11.92 -14.08
C PHE A 166 -4.20 -13.38 -14.40
N ASP A 167 -5.35 -13.85 -13.87
CA ASP A 167 -5.84 -15.20 -14.18
C ASP A 167 -6.15 -15.38 -15.66
N GLU A 168 -6.73 -14.37 -16.31
CA GLU A 168 -7.03 -14.39 -17.75
C GLU A 168 -5.76 -14.45 -18.59
N LEU A 169 -4.73 -13.70 -18.26
CA LEU A 169 -3.42 -13.71 -18.93
C LEU A 169 -2.75 -15.09 -18.78
N ALA A 170 -2.75 -15.62 -17.55
CA ALA A 170 -2.19 -16.94 -17.27
C ALA A 170 -2.94 -18.06 -18.02
N ALA A 171 -4.28 -18.01 -18.09
CA ALA A 171 -5.08 -18.94 -18.87
C ALA A 171 -4.83 -18.82 -20.38
N GLY A 172 -4.44 -17.64 -20.87
CA GLY A 172 -3.99 -17.38 -22.22
C GLY A 172 -2.56 -17.89 -22.53
N GLY A 173 -1.86 -18.40 -21.53
CA GLY A 173 -0.49 -18.89 -21.66
C GLY A 173 0.59 -17.82 -21.47
N GLU A 174 0.22 -16.63 -21.02
CA GLU A 174 1.18 -15.58 -20.70
C GLU A 174 1.79 -15.81 -19.32
N ALA A 175 3.10 -16.07 -19.27
CA ALA A 175 3.82 -16.20 -18.02
C ALA A 175 4.07 -14.80 -17.40
N PRO A 176 3.91 -14.65 -16.07
CA PRO A 176 4.27 -13.41 -15.41
C PRO A 176 5.77 -13.16 -15.53
N VAL A 177 6.15 -11.90 -15.73
CA VAL A 177 7.55 -11.48 -15.89
C VAL A 177 7.88 -10.32 -14.94
N GLY A 178 9.17 -10.15 -14.63
CA GLY A 178 9.65 -9.03 -13.83
C GLY A 178 9.48 -9.23 -12.32
N ARG A 179 9.65 -8.14 -11.58
CA ARG A 179 9.62 -8.12 -10.10
C ARG A 179 8.20 -8.13 -9.54
N ASN A 180 7.21 -7.78 -10.35
CA ASN A 180 5.82 -7.71 -9.94
C ASN A 180 4.95 -8.46 -10.96
N HIS A 181 4.48 -9.65 -10.56
CA HIS A 181 3.65 -10.50 -11.41
C HIS A 181 2.30 -9.87 -11.79
N LEU A 182 1.86 -8.83 -11.08
CA LEU A 182 0.61 -8.11 -11.39
C LEU A 182 0.80 -6.99 -12.42
N GLU A 183 2.02 -6.65 -12.85
CA GLU A 183 2.26 -5.49 -13.70
C GLU A 183 1.50 -5.56 -15.02
N ALA A 184 1.61 -6.67 -15.76
CA ALA A 184 0.89 -6.84 -17.03
C ALA A 184 -0.62 -6.74 -16.86
N ALA A 185 -1.16 -7.34 -15.78
CA ALA A 185 -2.57 -7.28 -15.44
C ALA A 185 -3.02 -5.85 -15.08
N ALA A 186 -2.23 -5.13 -14.28
CA ALA A 186 -2.53 -3.76 -13.89
C ALA A 186 -2.55 -2.81 -15.10
N ARG A 187 -1.58 -2.95 -16.01
CA ARG A 187 -1.52 -2.20 -17.28
C ARG A 187 -2.73 -2.49 -18.19
N ARG A 188 -3.22 -3.72 -18.18
CA ARG A 188 -4.43 -4.12 -18.94
C ARG A 188 -5.71 -3.56 -18.33
N VAL A 189 -5.83 -3.57 -17.00
CA VAL A 189 -7.01 -3.07 -16.27
C VAL A 189 -7.11 -1.55 -16.35
N GLU A 190 -5.96 -0.87 -16.29
CA GLU A 190 -5.89 0.59 -16.30
C GLU A 190 -4.93 1.07 -17.42
N PRO A 191 -5.43 1.32 -18.62
CA PRO A 191 -4.59 1.74 -19.76
C PRO A 191 -3.80 3.02 -19.50
N ARG A 192 -4.32 3.96 -18.67
CA ARG A 192 -3.59 5.18 -18.27
C ARG A 192 -2.32 4.85 -17.51
N LEU A 193 -2.32 3.76 -16.74
CA LEU A 193 -1.12 3.24 -16.07
C LEU A 193 -0.07 2.81 -17.10
N ALA A 194 -0.49 2.08 -18.15
CA ALA A 194 0.41 1.63 -19.19
C ALA A 194 1.07 2.83 -19.91
N GLU A 195 0.29 3.82 -20.34
CA GLU A 195 0.79 5.02 -21.01
C GLU A 195 1.73 5.83 -20.12
N THR A 196 1.38 5.97 -18.82
CA THR A 196 2.24 6.68 -17.87
C THR A 196 3.55 5.93 -17.60
N MET A 197 3.51 4.61 -17.48
CA MET A 197 4.72 3.81 -17.31
C MET A 197 5.63 3.89 -18.54
N ASP A 198 5.08 3.81 -19.75
CA ASP A 198 5.85 3.92 -20.99
C ASP A 198 6.50 5.30 -21.11
N TRP A 199 5.76 6.36 -20.80
CA TRP A 199 6.27 7.73 -20.76
C TRP A 199 7.42 7.91 -19.74
N LEU A 200 7.24 7.39 -18.52
CA LEU A 200 8.27 7.43 -17.47
C LEU A 200 9.49 6.61 -17.86
N SER A 201 9.30 5.42 -18.44
CA SER A 201 10.38 4.54 -18.87
C SER A 201 11.22 5.14 -19.98
N ALA A 202 10.65 5.97 -20.84
CA ALA A 202 11.39 6.71 -21.85
C ALA A 202 12.41 7.70 -21.25
N THR A 203 12.15 8.19 -20.02
CA THR A 203 13.02 9.16 -19.34
C THR A 203 13.88 8.51 -18.25
N LEU A 204 13.30 7.60 -17.46
CA LEU A 204 13.91 6.99 -16.28
C LEU A 204 14.46 5.58 -16.55
N GLY A 205 14.22 5.03 -17.75
CA GLY A 205 14.60 3.66 -18.12
C GLY A 205 13.81 2.60 -17.36
N ASP A 206 14.31 1.36 -17.39
CA ASP A 206 13.69 0.18 -16.76
C ASP A 206 13.69 0.21 -15.21
N ARG A 207 14.04 1.35 -14.60
CA ARG A 207 14.04 1.53 -13.15
C ARG A 207 12.63 1.72 -12.56
N VAL A 208 11.65 2.08 -13.41
CA VAL A 208 10.26 2.31 -12.97
C VAL A 208 9.62 0.97 -12.61
N GLN A 209 9.13 0.87 -11.38
CA GLN A 209 8.51 -0.35 -10.83
C GLN A 209 7.10 -0.05 -10.36
N LEU A 210 6.21 -1.05 -10.44
CA LEU A 210 4.85 -0.97 -9.93
C LEU A 210 4.78 -1.44 -8.46
N ALA A 211 4.14 -0.67 -7.59
CA ALA A 211 3.89 -1.01 -6.19
C ALA A 211 2.61 -1.86 -6.03
N GLY A 212 2.75 -3.16 -5.83
CA GLY A 212 1.60 -4.07 -5.67
C GLY A 212 0.70 -4.08 -6.92
N SER A 213 -0.61 -3.92 -6.75
CA SER A 213 -1.55 -3.80 -7.88
C SER A 213 -1.59 -2.40 -8.51
N GLY A 214 -0.81 -1.45 -7.99
CA GLY A 214 -0.79 -0.07 -8.48
C GLY A 214 -1.90 0.79 -7.83
N SER A 215 -2.02 2.02 -8.25
CA SER A 215 -1.38 2.73 -9.37
C SER A 215 0.00 3.32 -9.07
N THR A 216 0.43 3.41 -7.81
CA THR A 216 1.74 3.97 -7.45
C THR A 216 2.87 3.22 -8.14
N LEU A 217 3.77 4.00 -8.72
CA LEU A 217 5.04 3.54 -9.24
C LEU A 217 6.17 4.00 -8.32
N PHE A 218 7.34 3.40 -8.44
CA PHE A 218 8.52 3.85 -7.71
C PHE A 218 9.80 3.59 -8.49
N VAL A 219 10.83 4.32 -8.14
CA VAL A 219 12.21 4.04 -8.52
C VAL A 219 13.07 3.94 -7.27
N GLU A 220 14.04 3.05 -7.29
CA GLU A 220 15.06 2.93 -6.25
C GLU A 220 16.01 4.13 -6.34
N GLY A 221 16.30 4.76 -5.19
CA GLY A 221 17.10 5.96 -5.08
C GLY A 221 16.28 7.25 -5.16
N HIS A 222 16.94 8.35 -4.84
CA HIS A 222 16.41 9.68 -5.04
C HIS A 222 16.77 10.19 -6.44
N LEU A 223 15.85 10.88 -7.08
CA LEU A 223 16.12 11.61 -8.32
C LEU A 223 16.80 12.94 -7.98
N GLU A 224 17.80 13.33 -8.75
CA GLU A 224 18.59 14.54 -8.50
C GLU A 224 17.84 15.81 -8.93
N VAL A 225 16.79 16.18 -8.20
CA VAL A 225 15.97 17.37 -8.47
C VAL A 225 16.05 18.45 -7.38
N GLY A 226 16.74 18.17 -6.27
CA GLY A 226 16.99 19.14 -5.20
C GLY A 226 15.79 19.51 -4.33
N VAL A 227 14.68 18.78 -4.44
CA VAL A 227 13.45 18.92 -3.64
C VAL A 227 12.88 17.55 -3.27
N ASP A 228 12.14 17.48 -2.16
CA ASP A 228 11.59 16.21 -1.67
C ASP A 228 10.32 15.78 -2.40
N SER A 229 9.60 16.73 -3.00
CA SER A 229 8.40 16.44 -3.80
C SER A 229 8.21 17.47 -4.90
N TRP A 230 7.70 17.04 -6.05
CA TRP A 230 7.35 17.89 -7.18
C TRP A 230 6.30 17.24 -8.07
N ASP A 231 5.62 18.06 -8.85
CA ASP A 231 4.60 17.63 -9.79
C ASP A 231 5.08 17.82 -11.23
N VAL A 232 4.74 16.88 -12.10
CA VAL A 232 5.00 16.94 -13.54
C VAL A 232 3.71 16.64 -14.29
N MET A 233 3.47 17.37 -15.39
CA MET A 233 2.36 17.03 -16.29
C MET A 233 2.74 15.82 -17.13
N GLY A 234 2.09 14.70 -16.87
CA GLY A 234 2.21 13.47 -17.64
C GLY A 234 1.12 13.34 -18.70
N PRO A 235 1.10 12.23 -19.46
CA PRO A 235 0.12 12.00 -20.51
C PRO A 235 -1.32 11.93 -19.98
N GLU A 236 -1.51 11.41 -18.78
CA GLU A 236 -2.81 11.16 -18.14
C GLU A 236 -3.08 12.07 -16.94
N GLY A 237 -2.45 13.24 -16.90
CA GLY A 237 -2.63 14.25 -15.84
C GLY A 237 -1.41 14.47 -14.97
N VAL A 238 -1.64 15.02 -13.78
CA VAL A 238 -0.55 15.32 -12.83
C VAL A 238 0.04 14.03 -12.26
N VAL A 239 1.36 13.94 -12.36
CA VAL A 239 2.17 12.89 -11.75
C VAL A 239 2.97 13.53 -10.61
N GLN A 240 2.73 13.07 -9.39
CA GLN A 240 3.42 13.58 -8.21
C GLN A 240 4.61 12.68 -7.87
N PHE A 241 5.77 13.29 -7.76
CA PHE A 241 6.99 12.63 -7.29
C PHE A 241 7.20 12.95 -5.82
N ARG A 242 7.57 11.96 -5.04
CA ARG A 242 7.88 12.12 -3.63
C ARG A 242 9.08 11.29 -3.25
N GLN A 243 10.17 11.94 -2.85
CA GLN A 243 11.34 11.27 -2.31
C GLN A 243 11.05 10.82 -0.87
N THR A 244 11.45 9.62 -0.56
CA THR A 244 11.24 9.01 0.76
C THR A 244 12.34 7.97 1.02
N THR A 245 12.36 7.43 2.22
CA THR A 245 13.27 6.35 2.61
C THR A 245 12.51 5.28 3.37
N THR A 246 13.03 4.06 3.38
CA THR A 246 12.46 2.99 4.20
C THR A 246 12.62 3.31 5.68
N THR A 247 11.68 2.83 6.49
CA THR A 247 11.71 3.02 7.94
C THR A 247 11.83 1.69 8.66
N PRO A 248 12.52 1.65 9.82
CA PRO A 248 12.52 0.48 10.67
C PRO A 248 11.11 0.23 11.25
N LYS A 249 10.93 -0.95 11.83
CA LYS A 249 9.76 -1.27 12.64
C LYS A 249 9.69 -0.28 13.82
N GLU A 250 8.50 0.22 14.08
CA GLU A 250 8.24 1.03 15.27
C GLU A 250 8.33 0.15 16.54
N ALA A 251 8.93 0.71 17.59
CA ALA A 251 9.14 0.01 18.86
C ALA A 251 7.84 -0.19 19.64
#